data_adbecee3a35b47eee82286711feb258c
#
_entry.id   adbecee3a35b47eee82286711feb258c
#
_cell.length_a   1.000
_cell.length_b   1.000
_cell.length_c   1.000
_cell.angle_alpha   90.00
_cell.angle_beta   90.00
_cell.angle_gamma   90.00
#
_symmetry.space_group_name_H-M   'P 1'
#
loop_
_entity.id
_entity.type
_entity.pdbx_description
1 polymer ?
#
loop_
_entity_poly.entity_id
_entity_poly.type
_entity_poly.pdbx_seq_one_letter_code
_entity_poly.pdbx_strand_id
1 'polypeptide(L)'
;RTSVCRMAQAAHCDVLPVDLGIAGAPVPGLRDCRVAAGTADFTKGSAMTRAEAVEAIGRGIALTRQLAAEGYGLVATGEMGIGNTTTSSAVAAVLLAQPVQTMTGRGAGLSDAGLARKVDTIRRGIACNVPNPDDVLDVLSKLGGFDIAGLCGMFLGGALAGVPVLMDGFISGVAALCAVRLCPAASKAVFASHCSTEPAARLVLDALGKTPLLTAGLHLGEGTGA
;
A
#
# COMPACT_ATOMS: atom_id res chain seq x y z
N ARG A 1 7.50 5.09 21.95
CA ARG A 1 6.22 4.53 21.44
C ARG A 1 5.71 5.43 20.35
N THR A 2 5.39 4.88 19.18
CA THR A 2 4.81 5.58 18.03
C THR A 2 3.34 5.94 18.28
N SER A 3 2.76 6.77 17.41
CA SER A 3 1.33 7.14 17.49
C SER A 3 0.44 5.91 17.37
N VAL A 4 0.71 5.02 16.42
CA VAL A 4 -0.05 3.76 16.24
C VAL A 4 -0.04 2.89 17.49
N CYS A 5 1.11 2.76 18.19
CA CYS A 5 1.16 1.98 19.44
C CYS A 5 0.29 2.54 20.56
N ARG A 6 0.15 3.89 20.63
CA ARG A 6 -0.72 4.53 21.63
C ARG A 6 -2.19 4.37 21.28
N MET A 7 -2.53 4.51 20.00
CA MET A 7 -3.89 4.34 19.52
C MET A 7 -4.35 2.90 19.65
N ALA A 8 -3.53 1.94 19.27
CA ALA A 8 -3.81 0.52 19.43
C ALA A 8 -3.99 0.14 20.91
N GLN A 9 -3.17 0.68 21.82
CA GLN A 9 -3.36 0.48 23.25
C GLN A 9 -4.71 0.99 23.75
N ALA A 10 -5.13 2.18 23.26
CA ALA A 10 -6.43 2.75 23.62
C ALA A 10 -7.61 1.96 23.03
N ALA A 11 -7.43 1.39 21.84
CA ALA A 11 -8.42 0.55 21.16
C ALA A 11 -8.38 -0.94 21.58
N HIS A 12 -7.49 -1.31 22.50
CA HIS A 12 -7.24 -2.70 22.91
C HIS A 12 -6.91 -3.61 21.71
N CYS A 13 -6.12 -3.11 20.76
CA CYS A 13 -5.66 -3.82 19.57
C CYS A 13 -4.16 -4.15 19.69
N ASP A 14 -3.76 -5.25 19.08
CA ASP A 14 -2.35 -5.60 18.94
C ASP A 14 -1.71 -4.86 17.77
N VAL A 15 -0.41 -4.58 17.87
CA VAL A 15 0.40 -4.04 16.78
C VAL A 15 1.44 -5.07 16.38
N LEU A 16 1.38 -5.52 15.15
CA LEU A 16 2.34 -6.46 14.57
C LEU A 16 3.21 -5.72 13.54
N PRO A 17 4.43 -5.30 13.91
CA PRO A 17 5.36 -4.70 12.96
C PRO A 17 6.00 -5.78 12.07
N VAL A 18 6.00 -5.53 10.75
CA VAL A 18 6.45 -6.50 9.73
C VAL A 18 7.52 -5.87 8.85
N ASP A 19 8.61 -6.59 8.61
CA ASP A 19 9.62 -6.24 7.61
C ASP A 19 9.33 -6.97 6.30
N LEU A 20 8.95 -6.23 5.25
CA LEU A 20 8.75 -6.74 3.88
C LEU A 20 9.96 -6.46 2.98
N GLY A 21 10.86 -5.57 3.37
CA GLY A 21 12.01 -5.22 2.55
C GLY A 21 12.69 -3.92 3.00
N ILE A 22 13.00 -3.78 4.27
CA ILE A 22 13.79 -2.64 4.76
C ILE A 22 15.18 -2.68 4.11
N ALA A 23 15.63 -1.56 3.52
CA ALA A 23 16.94 -1.43 2.88
C ALA A 23 18.05 -1.29 3.94
N GLY A 24 18.31 -2.34 4.70
CA GLY A 24 19.31 -2.32 5.78
C GLY A 24 19.38 -3.69 6.49
N ALA A 25 20.05 -3.72 7.62
CA ALA A 25 20.09 -4.91 8.46
C ALA A 25 18.68 -5.23 9.04
N PRO A 26 18.38 -6.49 9.29
CA PRO A 26 17.14 -6.88 9.96
C PRO A 26 17.00 -6.15 11.31
N VAL A 27 15.81 -5.67 11.61
CA VAL A 27 15.52 -4.97 12.87
C VAL A 27 14.92 -5.96 13.85
N PRO A 28 15.54 -6.15 15.03
CA PRO A 28 14.99 -7.04 16.06
C PRO A 28 13.58 -6.66 16.49
N GLY A 29 12.72 -7.65 16.66
CA GLY A 29 11.32 -7.48 17.08
C GLY A 29 10.34 -7.23 15.94
N LEU A 30 10.79 -7.12 14.69
CA LEU A 30 9.92 -7.15 13.53
C LEU A 30 9.67 -8.61 13.10
N ARG A 31 8.47 -8.86 12.59
CA ARG A 31 8.19 -10.11 11.89
C ARG A 31 8.90 -10.12 10.56
N ASP A 32 9.76 -11.09 10.36
CA ASP A 32 10.51 -11.23 9.11
C ASP A 32 9.60 -11.81 8.02
N CYS A 33 9.28 -10.95 7.06
CA CYS A 33 8.61 -11.26 5.80
C CYS A 33 9.39 -10.65 4.63
N ARG A 34 10.68 -10.40 4.81
CA ARG A 34 11.55 -9.71 3.86
C ARG A 34 11.67 -10.49 2.56
N VAL A 35 11.43 -9.80 1.44
CA VAL A 35 11.66 -10.30 0.08
C VAL A 35 13.08 -9.97 -0.35
N ALA A 36 13.47 -8.69 -0.26
CA ALA A 36 14.82 -8.21 -0.55
C ALA A 36 15.12 -6.95 0.27
N ALA A 37 16.34 -6.43 0.19
CA ALA A 37 16.77 -5.22 0.90
C ALA A 37 16.42 -3.95 0.11
N GLY A 38 15.14 -3.60 0.10
CA GLY A 38 14.58 -2.48 -0.68
C GLY A 38 14.36 -2.83 -2.15
N THR A 39 13.65 -1.95 -2.86
CA THR A 39 13.46 -2.03 -4.30
C THR A 39 14.52 -1.25 -5.05
N ALA A 40 14.67 -1.49 -6.35
CA ALA A 40 15.50 -0.70 -7.24
C ALA A 40 14.86 0.67 -7.55
N ASP A 41 15.65 1.57 -8.15
CA ASP A 41 15.19 2.88 -8.61
C ASP A 41 14.35 2.72 -9.90
N PHE A 42 13.05 2.84 -9.78
CA PHE A 42 12.12 2.67 -10.91
C PHE A 42 12.30 3.72 -12.03
N THR A 43 13.09 4.76 -11.83
CA THR A 43 13.44 5.68 -12.91
C THR A 43 14.53 5.15 -13.85
N LYS A 44 15.14 4.02 -13.49
CA LYS A 44 16.25 3.38 -14.24
C LYS A 44 15.89 1.97 -14.76
N GLY A 45 14.75 1.45 -14.36
CA GLY A 45 14.27 0.11 -14.69
C GLY A 45 13.18 -0.30 -13.71
N SER A 46 12.80 -1.57 -13.71
CA SER A 46 11.76 -2.08 -12.81
C SER A 46 12.16 -1.96 -11.35
N ALA A 47 11.23 -1.59 -10.47
CA ALA A 47 11.44 -1.50 -9.03
C ALA A 47 11.80 -2.86 -8.40
N MET A 48 11.20 -3.93 -8.92
CA MET A 48 11.44 -5.31 -8.52
C MET A 48 11.15 -6.24 -9.69
N THR A 49 11.55 -7.49 -9.58
CA THR A 49 11.15 -8.51 -10.54
C THR A 49 9.68 -8.90 -10.32
N ARG A 50 9.05 -9.46 -11.36
CA ARG A 50 7.68 -10.00 -11.24
C ARG A 50 7.60 -11.11 -10.18
N ALA A 51 8.64 -11.93 -10.05
CA ALA A 51 8.72 -12.99 -9.05
C ALA A 51 8.73 -12.43 -7.62
N GLU A 52 9.52 -11.38 -7.37
CA GLU A 52 9.56 -10.70 -6.08
C GLU A 52 8.22 -10.04 -5.73
N ALA A 53 7.54 -9.43 -6.72
CA ALA A 53 6.19 -8.88 -6.50
C ALA A 53 5.19 -9.98 -6.09
N VAL A 54 5.22 -11.13 -6.76
CA VAL A 54 4.38 -12.29 -6.42
C VAL A 54 4.75 -12.84 -5.04
N GLU A 55 6.04 -12.90 -4.70
CA GLU A 55 6.49 -13.33 -3.38
C GLU A 55 6.00 -12.39 -2.28
N ALA A 56 6.13 -11.07 -2.45
CA ALA A 56 5.63 -10.08 -1.50
C ALA A 56 4.12 -10.22 -1.26
N ILE A 57 3.34 -10.40 -2.33
CA ILE A 57 1.90 -10.69 -2.24
C ILE A 57 1.66 -11.98 -1.47
N GLY A 58 2.41 -13.04 -1.79
CA GLY A 58 2.32 -14.33 -1.09
C GLY A 58 2.60 -14.21 0.41
N ARG A 59 3.58 -13.40 0.81
CA ARG A 59 3.89 -13.11 2.22
C ARG A 59 2.70 -12.42 2.93
N GLY A 60 2.07 -11.44 2.27
CA GLY A 60 0.87 -10.77 2.79
C GLY A 60 -0.32 -11.73 2.96
N ILE A 61 -0.57 -12.61 1.97
CA ILE A 61 -1.61 -13.64 2.05
C ILE A 61 -1.34 -14.58 3.23
N ALA A 62 -0.12 -15.08 3.35
CA ALA A 62 0.27 -16.01 4.40
C ALA A 62 0.11 -15.37 5.80
N LEU A 63 0.53 -14.11 5.94
CA LEU A 63 0.41 -13.35 7.18
C LEU A 63 -1.04 -13.22 7.63
N THR A 64 -1.93 -12.77 6.74
CA THR A 64 -3.35 -12.59 7.11
C THR A 64 -4.03 -13.91 7.42
N ARG A 65 -3.73 -14.98 6.69
CA ARG A 65 -4.26 -16.32 6.99
C ARG A 65 -3.76 -16.83 8.34
N GLN A 66 -2.52 -16.56 8.69
CA GLN A 66 -1.99 -16.91 10.00
C GLN A 66 -2.69 -16.13 11.12
N LEU A 67 -2.87 -14.82 10.99
CA LEU A 67 -3.61 -14.01 11.96
C LEU A 67 -5.05 -14.53 12.15
N ALA A 68 -5.72 -14.88 11.06
CA ALA A 68 -7.05 -15.50 11.12
C ALA A 68 -7.03 -16.82 11.93
N ALA A 69 -6.03 -17.67 11.71
CA ALA A 69 -5.87 -18.92 12.45
C ALA A 69 -5.52 -18.70 13.93
N GLU A 70 -4.88 -17.59 14.27
CA GLU A 70 -4.60 -17.15 15.65
C GLU A 70 -5.84 -16.54 16.34
N GLY A 71 -6.97 -16.37 15.61
CA GLY A 71 -8.24 -15.90 16.15
C GLY A 71 -8.53 -14.41 15.94
N TYR A 72 -7.71 -13.70 15.17
CA TYR A 72 -8.00 -12.30 14.83
C TYR A 72 -9.20 -12.23 13.86
N GLY A 73 -10.27 -11.57 14.29
CA GLY A 73 -11.50 -11.38 13.51
C GLY A 73 -11.51 -10.13 12.65
N LEU A 74 -10.51 -9.26 12.78
CA LEU A 74 -10.31 -8.02 12.01
C LEU A 74 -8.83 -7.73 11.92
N VAL A 75 -8.35 -7.33 10.75
CA VAL A 75 -6.98 -6.86 10.54
C VAL A 75 -7.02 -5.44 10.00
N ALA A 76 -6.26 -4.53 10.61
CA ALA A 76 -6.05 -3.18 10.10
C ALA A 76 -4.68 -3.09 9.40
N THR A 77 -4.63 -2.38 8.27
CA THR A 77 -3.38 -2.13 7.57
C THR A 77 -2.72 -0.84 8.04
N GLY A 78 -1.41 -0.80 8.01
CA GLY A 78 -0.59 0.39 8.21
C GLY A 78 0.74 0.20 7.50
N GLU A 79 1.49 1.26 7.28
CA GLU A 79 2.77 1.20 6.58
C GLU A 79 3.72 2.32 7.04
N MET A 80 5.02 2.06 6.87
CA MET A 80 6.13 2.98 7.15
C MET A 80 7.16 2.95 6.01
N GLY A 81 6.70 2.82 4.77
CA GLY A 81 7.56 2.78 3.58
C GLY A 81 8.05 4.17 3.17
N ILE A 82 9.34 4.45 3.39
CA ILE A 82 9.92 5.74 2.99
C ILE A 82 9.86 5.89 1.47
N GLY A 83 9.22 6.98 1.02
CA GLY A 83 9.03 7.28 -0.41
C GLY A 83 7.84 6.60 -1.07
N ASN A 84 7.08 5.77 -0.36
CA ASN A 84 5.99 4.99 -0.93
C ASN A 84 4.77 5.80 -1.41
N THR A 85 4.60 7.04 -0.98
CA THR A 85 3.63 7.94 -1.62
C THR A 85 3.99 8.23 -3.09
N THR A 86 5.28 8.12 -3.47
CA THR A 86 5.71 8.26 -4.87
C THR A 86 5.35 7.04 -5.68
N THR A 87 5.68 5.84 -5.20
CA THR A 87 5.35 4.58 -5.86
C THR A 87 3.84 4.36 -5.90
N SER A 88 3.10 4.67 -4.84
CA SER A 88 1.63 4.61 -4.83
C SER A 88 1.00 5.54 -5.86
N SER A 89 1.49 6.79 -5.98
CA SER A 89 1.00 7.72 -7.01
C SER A 89 1.30 7.23 -8.42
N ALA A 90 2.46 6.60 -8.64
CA ALA A 90 2.81 6.02 -9.94
C ALA A 90 1.91 4.83 -10.30
N VAL A 91 1.73 3.90 -9.38
CA VAL A 91 0.83 2.73 -9.55
C VAL A 91 -0.61 3.18 -9.81
N ALA A 92 -1.13 4.09 -8.98
CA ALA A 92 -2.49 4.58 -9.11
C ALA A 92 -2.72 5.36 -10.42
N ALA A 93 -1.74 6.18 -10.86
CA ALA A 93 -1.83 6.92 -12.12
C ALA A 93 -1.99 5.98 -13.32
N VAL A 94 -1.22 4.89 -13.35
CA VAL A 94 -1.28 3.88 -14.42
C VAL A 94 -2.58 3.08 -14.33
N LEU A 95 -2.89 2.51 -13.17
CA LEU A 95 -4.08 1.67 -13.01
C LEU A 95 -5.39 2.42 -13.25
N LEU A 96 -5.48 3.69 -12.91
CA LEU A 96 -6.69 4.51 -13.08
C LEU A 96 -6.67 5.36 -14.35
N ALA A 97 -5.63 5.25 -15.18
CA ALA A 97 -5.41 6.05 -16.39
C ALA A 97 -5.59 7.57 -16.12
N GLN A 98 -5.04 8.05 -15.01
CA GLN A 98 -5.14 9.44 -14.58
C GLN A 98 -3.81 10.19 -14.75
N PRO A 99 -3.86 11.51 -15.01
CA PRO A 99 -2.66 12.33 -15.08
C PRO A 99 -1.84 12.25 -13.79
N VAL A 100 -0.52 12.10 -13.90
CA VAL A 100 0.39 11.98 -12.75
C VAL A 100 0.21 13.15 -11.76
N GLN A 101 0.00 14.37 -12.25
CA GLN A 101 -0.21 15.54 -11.40
C GLN A 101 -1.43 15.40 -10.49
N THR A 102 -2.53 14.87 -11.02
CA THR A 102 -3.77 14.64 -10.26
C THR A 102 -3.58 13.58 -9.18
N MET A 103 -2.72 12.61 -9.46
CA MET A 103 -2.48 11.46 -8.57
C MET A 103 -1.36 11.69 -7.55
N THR A 104 -0.68 12.85 -7.59
CA THR A 104 0.52 13.09 -6.78
C THR A 104 0.29 14.18 -5.75
N GLY A 105 0.38 13.80 -4.48
CA GLY A 105 0.33 14.71 -3.34
C GLY A 105 1.70 15.00 -2.73
N ARG A 106 1.68 15.85 -1.70
CA ARG A 106 2.89 16.31 -1.00
C ARG A 106 3.49 15.26 -0.06
N GLY A 107 2.79 14.17 0.19
CA GLY A 107 3.24 13.17 1.17
C GLY A 107 3.51 13.82 2.53
N ALA A 108 4.70 13.60 3.07
CA ALA A 108 5.11 14.15 4.38
C ALA A 108 5.43 15.66 4.38
N GLY A 109 4.86 16.45 3.46
CA GLY A 109 4.98 17.92 3.49
C GLY A 109 6.01 18.50 2.52
N LEU A 110 6.14 17.95 1.32
CA LEU A 110 7.02 18.50 0.27
C LEU A 110 6.67 19.96 -0.08
N SER A 111 7.70 20.78 -0.32
CA SER A 111 7.57 22.09 -0.95
C SER A 111 7.07 22.00 -2.39
N ASP A 112 6.70 23.11 -3.01
CA ASP A 112 6.27 23.14 -4.41
C ASP A 112 7.34 22.59 -5.36
N ALA A 113 8.60 22.96 -5.15
CA ALA A 113 9.72 22.41 -5.90
C ALA A 113 9.92 20.90 -5.65
N GLY A 114 9.67 20.43 -4.43
CA GLY A 114 9.68 19.01 -4.08
C GLY A 114 8.57 18.23 -4.78
N LEU A 115 7.35 18.78 -4.79
CA LEU A 115 6.21 18.20 -5.50
C LEU A 115 6.45 18.13 -7.02
N ALA A 116 7.00 19.21 -7.63
CA ALA A 116 7.33 19.21 -9.04
C ALA A 116 8.36 18.13 -9.40
N ARG A 117 9.42 17.97 -8.58
CA ARG A 117 10.40 16.88 -8.75
C ARG A 117 9.76 15.50 -8.59
N LYS A 118 8.85 15.31 -7.64
CA LYS A 118 8.13 14.05 -7.43
C LYS A 118 7.29 13.68 -8.66
N VAL A 119 6.54 14.62 -9.21
CA VAL A 119 5.76 14.45 -10.44
C VAL A 119 6.66 14.09 -11.62
N ASP A 120 7.79 14.81 -11.81
CA ASP A 120 8.76 14.50 -12.87
C ASP A 120 9.37 13.09 -12.70
N THR A 121 9.73 12.72 -11.48
CA THR A 121 10.26 11.38 -11.16
C THR A 121 9.27 10.29 -11.54
N ILE A 122 7.99 10.45 -11.21
CA ILE A 122 6.94 9.49 -11.57
C ILE A 122 6.80 9.39 -13.09
N ARG A 123 6.76 10.51 -13.80
CA ARG A 123 6.67 10.52 -15.27
C ARG A 123 7.83 9.79 -15.92
N ARG A 124 9.06 10.05 -15.46
CA ARG A 124 10.25 9.37 -15.97
C ARG A 124 10.21 7.87 -15.71
N GLY A 125 9.76 7.46 -14.50
CA GLY A 125 9.60 6.05 -14.16
C GLY A 125 8.59 5.33 -15.03
N ILE A 126 7.42 5.94 -15.26
CA ILE A 126 6.39 5.40 -16.16
C ILE A 126 6.93 5.30 -17.60
N ALA A 127 7.59 6.35 -18.10
CA ALA A 127 8.15 6.36 -19.44
C ALA A 127 9.29 5.33 -19.62
N CYS A 128 10.13 5.15 -18.60
CA CYS A 128 11.23 4.18 -18.62
C CYS A 128 10.72 2.72 -18.67
N ASN A 129 9.69 2.41 -17.90
CA ASN A 129 9.22 1.04 -17.69
C ASN A 129 8.07 0.62 -18.61
N VAL A 130 7.34 1.57 -19.19
CA VAL A 130 6.17 1.31 -20.05
C VAL A 130 5.27 0.22 -19.44
N PRO A 131 4.69 0.43 -18.25
CA PRO A 131 3.88 -0.59 -17.58
C PRO A 131 2.58 -0.85 -18.34
N ASN A 132 2.17 -2.13 -18.38
CA ASN A 132 0.87 -2.51 -18.93
C ASN A 132 -0.24 -2.27 -17.91
N PRO A 133 -1.19 -1.32 -18.12
CA PRO A 133 -2.23 -0.99 -17.15
C PRO A 133 -3.22 -2.14 -16.90
N ASP A 134 -3.30 -3.12 -17.80
CA ASP A 134 -4.17 -4.28 -17.67
C ASP A 134 -3.53 -5.43 -16.89
N ASP A 135 -2.22 -5.35 -16.60
CA ASP A 135 -1.48 -6.33 -15.80
C ASP A 135 -0.98 -5.70 -14.50
N VAL A 136 -1.74 -5.90 -13.43
CA VAL A 136 -1.42 -5.37 -12.10
C VAL A 136 -0.04 -5.82 -11.60
N LEU A 137 0.38 -7.05 -11.90
CA LEU A 137 1.70 -7.54 -11.49
C LEU A 137 2.82 -6.85 -12.27
N ASP A 138 2.59 -6.52 -13.53
CA ASP A 138 3.53 -5.73 -14.32
C ASP A 138 3.66 -4.32 -13.76
N VAL A 139 2.54 -3.66 -13.43
CA VAL A 139 2.53 -2.33 -12.82
C VAL A 139 3.22 -2.34 -11.46
N LEU A 140 2.91 -3.31 -10.58
CA LEU A 140 3.54 -3.42 -9.27
C LEU A 140 5.03 -3.69 -9.36
N SER A 141 5.47 -4.61 -10.23
CA SER A 141 6.89 -4.92 -10.37
C SER A 141 7.70 -3.75 -10.91
N LYS A 142 7.13 -2.96 -11.81
CA LYS A 142 7.80 -1.83 -12.44
C LYS A 142 7.83 -0.56 -11.59
N LEU A 143 6.74 -0.26 -10.87
CA LEU A 143 6.53 1.03 -10.22
C LEU A 143 6.24 0.95 -8.73
N GLY A 144 5.95 -0.24 -8.21
CA GLY A 144 5.48 -0.44 -6.83
C GLY A 144 6.57 -0.49 -5.78
N GLY A 145 6.23 -1.12 -4.67
CA GLY A 145 7.10 -1.41 -3.54
C GLY A 145 6.69 -2.71 -2.85
N PHE A 146 7.59 -3.31 -2.09
CA PHE A 146 7.30 -4.55 -1.35
C PHE A 146 6.19 -4.35 -0.33
N ASP A 147 6.08 -3.17 0.27
CA ASP A 147 5.01 -2.78 1.17
C ASP A 147 3.64 -2.78 0.48
N ILE A 148 3.53 -2.12 -0.69
CA ILE A 148 2.28 -2.09 -1.47
C ILE A 148 1.89 -3.51 -1.91
N ALA A 149 2.86 -4.30 -2.37
CA ALA A 149 2.63 -5.68 -2.80
C ALA A 149 2.22 -6.57 -1.61
N GLY A 150 2.87 -6.43 -0.46
CA GLY A 150 2.51 -7.17 0.74
C GLY A 150 1.12 -6.79 1.27
N LEU A 151 0.79 -5.50 1.32
CA LEU A 151 -0.55 -5.03 1.68
C LEU A 151 -1.62 -5.54 0.68
N CYS A 152 -1.32 -5.57 -0.62
CA CYS A 152 -2.18 -6.21 -1.62
C CYS A 152 -2.46 -7.67 -1.25
N GLY A 153 -1.41 -8.40 -0.85
CA GLY A 153 -1.52 -9.77 -0.36
C GLY A 153 -2.39 -9.88 0.89
N MET A 154 -2.33 -8.92 1.81
CA MET A 154 -3.18 -8.92 3.01
C MET A 154 -4.67 -8.83 2.66
N PHE A 155 -5.07 -8.00 1.71
CA PHE A 155 -6.46 -7.92 1.25
C PHE A 155 -6.92 -9.22 0.57
N LEU A 156 -6.07 -9.83 -0.26
CA LEU A 156 -6.34 -11.14 -0.84
C LEU A 156 -6.46 -12.23 0.23
N GLY A 157 -5.54 -12.21 1.22
CA GLY A 157 -5.55 -13.13 2.35
C GLY A 157 -6.80 -13.01 3.21
N GLY A 158 -7.29 -11.77 3.44
CA GLY A 158 -8.53 -11.51 4.14
C GLY A 158 -9.74 -12.13 3.43
N ALA A 159 -9.81 -11.98 2.12
CA ALA A 159 -10.88 -12.59 1.33
C ALA A 159 -10.82 -14.13 1.38
N LEU A 160 -9.62 -14.72 1.35
CA LEU A 160 -9.42 -16.17 1.46
C LEU A 160 -9.75 -16.71 2.85
N ALA A 161 -9.45 -15.96 3.90
CA ALA A 161 -9.67 -16.37 5.29
C ALA A 161 -11.06 -15.98 5.84
N GLY A 162 -11.83 -15.16 5.10
CA GLY A 162 -13.10 -14.63 5.58
C GLY A 162 -12.94 -13.56 6.67
N VAL A 163 -11.77 -12.90 6.74
CA VAL A 163 -11.48 -11.86 7.72
C VAL A 163 -11.49 -10.48 7.04
N PRO A 164 -12.27 -9.50 7.55
CA PRO A 164 -12.25 -8.14 7.05
C PRO A 164 -10.87 -7.50 7.27
N VAL A 165 -10.43 -6.72 6.28
CA VAL A 165 -9.18 -5.96 6.34
C VAL A 165 -9.52 -4.48 6.23
N LEU A 166 -9.25 -3.73 7.28
CA LEU A 166 -9.50 -2.30 7.35
C LEU A 166 -8.36 -1.56 6.67
N MET A 167 -8.71 -0.83 5.63
CA MET A 167 -7.80 -0.03 4.82
C MET A 167 -7.50 1.29 5.54
N ASP A 168 -6.24 1.60 5.78
CA ASP A 168 -5.82 2.92 6.28
C ASP A 168 -5.99 4.01 5.19
N GLY A 169 -4.97 4.77 4.87
CA GLY A 169 -5.03 5.89 3.94
C GLY A 169 -4.81 5.52 2.47
N PHE A 170 -4.23 6.48 1.72
CA PHE A 170 -4.03 6.40 0.28
C PHE A 170 -3.18 5.20 -0.16
N ILE A 171 -2.04 4.94 0.50
CA ILE A 171 -1.11 3.87 0.12
C ILE A 171 -1.80 2.49 0.27
N SER A 172 -2.45 2.29 1.40
CA SER A 172 -3.26 1.11 1.66
C SER A 172 -4.41 0.95 0.65
N GLY A 173 -5.02 2.07 0.24
CA GLY A 173 -6.04 2.11 -0.80
C GLY A 173 -5.50 1.66 -2.17
N VAL A 174 -4.30 2.06 -2.54
CA VAL A 174 -3.65 1.60 -3.78
C VAL A 174 -3.37 0.11 -3.73
N ALA A 175 -2.92 -0.41 -2.60
CA ALA A 175 -2.74 -1.84 -2.40
C ALA A 175 -4.07 -2.62 -2.50
N ALA A 176 -5.15 -2.09 -1.91
CA ALA A 176 -6.49 -2.66 -2.04
C ALA A 176 -6.99 -2.63 -3.50
N LEU A 177 -6.71 -1.55 -4.24
CA LEU A 177 -7.04 -1.44 -5.67
C LEU A 177 -6.32 -2.54 -6.47
N CYS A 178 -5.03 -2.77 -6.20
CA CYS A 178 -4.27 -3.86 -6.81
C CYS A 178 -4.92 -5.23 -6.50
N ALA A 179 -5.29 -5.48 -5.24
CA ALA A 179 -5.91 -6.74 -4.83
C ALA A 179 -7.25 -6.99 -5.54
N VAL A 180 -8.11 -5.97 -5.61
CA VAL A 180 -9.43 -6.08 -6.25
C VAL A 180 -9.31 -6.25 -7.77
N ARG A 181 -8.31 -5.62 -8.40
CA ARG A 181 -8.05 -5.83 -9.84
C ARG A 181 -7.46 -7.20 -10.15
N LEU A 182 -6.62 -7.75 -9.26
CA LEU A 182 -6.14 -9.14 -9.38
C LEU A 182 -7.24 -10.16 -9.14
N CYS A 183 -8.10 -9.90 -8.16
CA CYS A 183 -9.21 -10.78 -7.79
C CYS A 183 -10.40 -9.93 -7.31
N PRO A 184 -11.42 -9.71 -8.16
CA PRO A 184 -12.59 -8.89 -7.79
C PRO A 184 -13.30 -9.35 -6.50
N ALA A 185 -13.24 -10.64 -6.18
CA ALA A 185 -13.81 -11.18 -4.95
C ALA A 185 -13.12 -10.63 -3.68
N ALA A 186 -11.88 -10.13 -3.77
CA ALA A 186 -11.17 -9.50 -2.66
C ALA A 186 -11.90 -8.26 -2.12
N SER A 187 -12.72 -7.59 -2.94
CA SER A 187 -13.53 -6.44 -2.52
C SER A 187 -14.39 -6.73 -1.29
N LYS A 188 -14.81 -7.97 -1.07
CA LYS A 188 -15.62 -8.37 0.10
C LYS A 188 -14.87 -8.21 1.43
N ALA A 189 -13.56 -8.32 1.41
CA ALA A 189 -12.72 -8.17 2.60
C ALA A 189 -12.23 -6.73 2.80
N VAL A 190 -12.35 -5.84 1.82
CA VAL A 190 -11.85 -4.47 1.89
C VAL A 190 -12.86 -3.55 2.57
N PHE A 191 -12.46 -2.91 3.67
CA PHE A 191 -13.23 -1.88 4.38
C PHE A 191 -12.41 -0.60 4.47
N ALA A 192 -12.99 0.52 4.03
CA ALA A 192 -12.31 1.82 4.04
C ALA A 192 -12.53 2.53 5.37
N SER A 193 -11.46 2.77 6.14
CA SER A 193 -11.54 3.49 7.41
C SER A 193 -11.83 4.96 7.20
N HIS A 194 -11.05 5.64 6.38
CA HIS A 194 -11.18 7.08 6.15
C HIS A 194 -10.77 7.49 4.74
N CYS A 195 -11.17 8.70 4.35
CA CYS A 195 -10.62 9.36 3.17
C CYS A 195 -9.41 10.20 3.59
N SER A 196 -8.22 9.81 3.14
CA SER A 196 -6.98 10.55 3.35
C SER A 196 -7.01 11.90 2.61
N THR A 197 -6.20 12.88 3.06
CA THR A 197 -6.04 14.17 2.40
C THR A 197 -5.19 14.12 1.12
N GLU A 198 -4.60 12.98 0.78
CA GLU A 198 -3.87 12.82 -0.48
C GLU A 198 -4.82 13.01 -1.69
N PRO A 199 -4.43 13.77 -2.74
CA PRO A 199 -5.31 14.14 -3.85
C PRO A 199 -6.00 12.96 -4.54
N ALA A 200 -5.29 11.85 -4.66
CA ALA A 200 -5.81 10.65 -5.32
C ALA A 200 -6.67 9.75 -4.41
N ALA A 201 -6.75 10.02 -3.11
CA ALA A 201 -7.43 9.13 -2.15
C ALA A 201 -8.90 8.92 -2.54
N ARG A 202 -9.62 10.00 -2.91
CA ARG A 202 -11.02 9.90 -3.33
C ARG A 202 -11.18 9.08 -4.62
N LEU A 203 -10.31 9.30 -5.61
CA LEU A 203 -10.35 8.56 -6.88
C LEU A 203 -10.13 7.06 -6.67
N VAL A 204 -9.24 6.69 -5.75
CA VAL A 204 -9.00 5.29 -5.38
C VAL A 204 -10.22 4.69 -4.68
N LEU A 205 -10.84 5.40 -3.74
CA LEU A 205 -12.08 4.96 -3.08
C LEU A 205 -13.23 4.77 -4.07
N ASP A 206 -13.41 5.72 -4.99
CA ASP A 206 -14.45 5.65 -6.03
C ASP A 206 -14.21 4.44 -6.96
N ALA A 207 -12.96 4.20 -7.37
CA ALA A 207 -12.59 3.04 -8.19
C ALA A 207 -12.79 1.70 -7.47
N LEU A 208 -12.65 1.67 -6.15
CA LEU A 208 -12.95 0.52 -5.30
C LEU A 208 -14.45 0.35 -5.03
N GLY A 209 -15.28 1.36 -5.30
CA GLY A 209 -16.69 1.38 -4.91
C GLY A 209 -16.87 1.39 -3.38
N LYS A 210 -15.96 2.05 -2.65
CA LYS A 210 -15.97 2.07 -1.18
C LYS A 210 -16.30 3.45 -0.63
N THR A 211 -17.18 3.46 0.37
CA THR A 211 -17.47 4.65 1.18
C THR A 211 -16.65 4.58 2.45
N PRO A 212 -15.85 5.60 2.78
CA PRO A 212 -15.07 5.61 4.00
C PRO A 212 -15.97 5.80 5.23
N LEU A 213 -15.62 5.16 6.34
CA LEU A 213 -16.33 5.30 7.62
C LEU A 213 -16.18 6.72 8.20
N LEU A 214 -15.01 7.34 7.98
CA LEU A 214 -14.68 8.66 8.50
C LEU A 214 -14.21 9.60 7.39
N THR A 215 -14.55 10.90 7.53
CA THR A 215 -14.00 11.99 6.73
C THR A 215 -13.57 13.10 7.69
N ALA A 216 -12.37 12.97 8.24
CA ALA A 216 -11.86 13.82 9.32
C ALA A 216 -10.51 14.48 8.98
N GLY A 217 -10.14 14.56 7.69
CA GLY A 217 -8.88 15.18 7.25
C GLY A 217 -7.63 14.47 7.74
N LEU A 218 -7.70 13.15 7.94
CA LEU A 218 -6.59 12.35 8.44
C LEU A 218 -5.46 12.24 7.39
N HIS A 219 -4.21 12.36 7.86
CA HIS A 219 -3.03 12.33 6.99
C HIS A 219 -1.76 11.84 7.70
N LEU A 220 -1.88 11.22 8.88
CA LEU A 220 -0.70 10.75 9.61
C LEU A 220 -0.13 9.45 9.04
N GLY A 221 -0.99 8.53 8.58
CA GLY A 221 -0.56 7.20 8.13
C GLY A 221 -0.26 6.26 9.30
N GLU A 222 0.61 5.28 9.08
CA GLU A 222 1.07 4.30 10.07
C GLU A 222 -0.04 3.37 10.61
N GLY A 223 -1.21 3.29 9.94
CA GLY A 223 -2.37 2.57 10.44
C GLY A 223 -3.17 3.32 11.52
N THR A 224 -2.92 4.62 11.71
CA THR A 224 -3.60 5.42 12.74
C THR A 224 -5.03 5.81 12.37
N GLY A 225 -5.40 5.66 11.12
CA GLY A 225 -6.76 5.92 10.63
C GLY A 225 -7.62 4.67 10.48
N ALA A 226 -7.01 3.51 10.66
CA ALA A 226 -7.66 2.21 10.49
C ALA A 226 -8.18 1.61 11.79
#